data_536de6040e2299cb1decb95ae53898bb
#
_entry.id   536de6040e2299cb1decb95ae53898bb
#
_cell.length_a   1.000
_cell.length_b   1.000
_cell.length_c   1.000
_cell.angle_alpha   90.00
_cell.angle_beta   90.00
_cell.angle_gamma   90.00
#
_symmetry.space_group_name_H-M   'P 1'
#
loop_
_entity.id
_entity.type
_entity.pdbx_description
1 polymer ?
#
loop_
_entity_poly.entity_id
_entity_poly.type
_entity_poly.pdbx_seq_one_letter_code
_entity_poly.pdbx_strand_id
1 'polypeptide(L)'
;MREPGDSQSTEPASEPSALPPAASGSGTASTEVAESAQPPTPKERSPLRAALLSFIWPGLGQLYLRRRIEAAIFAFPALIVVVWVAIQLRQGALMFGASLLDDSYALAVVVVAVFIGAWRLMSVAHAYAVAAHRRRPRIMDSSLLAVLLAAVMVTQGVVVTYALSFYSFDRSVASNDFMDSSPTDNPSTDPEEEFTAAPTPSPSLMRWQPAMTYAPPIPTPLITAPPPSSGRVTILLTGIDWMTGRSHALMDSILVVSLDVKARKVAIVSVPRDTANYEFYWGGNAGINTKINNFYNLVKAGKIAAPDPPLTALTKEVGWLVGVKIDYYAIVDLHGFSVMVDLVGGVCVTNPRAINDPSTGTFIPAGYQCMDGPTTLKYVRSREGAGDSDYSRSGRQQDVLVALEQKLATPQGLVHLPGLLGLAGTSIQTNFPLKTVKSYVPIAQKLTSKDISKCVLGPPYNSHPATSTTKGTWTSRLNMGRVANLSVQYFGKDSRFYGMDGVTPEPCGR
;
A
#
# COMPACT_ATOMS: atom_id res chain seq x y z
N MET A 1 -56.71 -51.26 7.02
CA MET A 1 -57.94 -51.54 7.78
C MET A 1 -58.92 -50.44 7.48
N ARG A 2 -59.94 -50.86 6.75
CA ARG A 2 -61.33 -50.46 6.70
C ARG A 2 -61.68 -48.99 6.39
N GLU A 3 -62.09 -48.79 5.15
CA GLU A 3 -63.32 -48.12 4.69
C GLU A 3 -64.56 -48.65 5.47
N PRO A 4 -65.81 -48.15 5.23
CA PRO A 4 -66.42 -47.37 4.17
C PRO A 4 -67.69 -46.58 4.59
N GLY A 5 -68.40 -45.97 3.59
CA GLY A 5 -69.88 -45.87 3.51
C GLY A 5 -70.33 -44.51 3.04
N ASP A 6 -70.69 -44.29 1.83
CA ASP A 6 -72.00 -44.55 1.12
C ASP A 6 -73.16 -43.76 1.78
N SER A 7 -73.94 -42.96 1.07
CA SER A 7 -74.83 -43.22 -0.06
C SER A 7 -75.66 -41.97 -0.36
N GLN A 8 -75.84 -41.58 -1.65
CA GLN A 8 -77.08 -41.69 -2.46
C GLN A 8 -78.30 -40.87 -1.99
N SER A 9 -78.86 -40.02 -2.79
CA SER A 9 -79.77 -40.08 -3.94
C SER A 9 -80.86 -39.05 -3.68
N THR A 10 -81.51 -38.34 -4.55
CA THR A 10 -82.19 -38.65 -5.81
C THR A 10 -82.86 -37.38 -6.34
N GLU A 11 -82.89 -37.25 -7.63
CA GLU A 11 -83.84 -36.39 -8.42
C GLU A 11 -85.29 -36.83 -8.21
N PRO A 12 -86.38 -36.09 -8.66
CA PRO A 12 -86.62 -35.81 -10.09
C PRO A 12 -87.50 -34.52 -10.44
N ALA A 13 -87.37 -34.11 -11.67
CA ALA A 13 -88.27 -33.63 -12.72
C ALA A 13 -89.70 -33.14 -12.46
N SER A 14 -90.05 -32.03 -13.18
CA SER A 14 -91.09 -32.00 -14.25
C SER A 14 -91.49 -30.59 -14.68
N GLU A 15 -91.45 -30.41 -15.99
CA GLU A 15 -92.18 -29.38 -16.77
C GLU A 15 -93.70 -29.58 -16.69
N PRO A 16 -94.62 -28.78 -17.28
CA PRO A 16 -94.54 -27.84 -18.44
C PRO A 16 -95.48 -26.60 -18.48
N SER A 17 -95.30 -25.76 -19.52
CA SER A 17 -96.27 -25.13 -20.39
C SER A 17 -97.17 -23.96 -19.95
N ALA A 18 -97.07 -22.81 -20.62
CA ALA A 18 -98.10 -22.20 -21.50
C ALA A 18 -97.73 -20.76 -21.92
N LEU A 19 -97.80 -20.44 -23.20
CA LEU A 19 -97.99 -19.17 -23.91
C LEU A 19 -99.45 -18.92 -24.12
N PRO A 20 -99.93 -17.76 -24.66
CA PRO A 20 -99.61 -16.32 -24.72
C PRO A 20 -100.82 -15.44 -24.27
N PRO A 21 -101.06 -14.15 -24.59
CA PRO A 21 -101.00 -13.50 -25.90
C PRO A 21 -100.44 -12.04 -25.89
N ALA A 22 -100.30 -11.56 -27.11
CA ALA A 22 -99.82 -10.26 -27.51
C ALA A 22 -100.76 -9.08 -27.19
N ALA A 23 -100.14 -7.90 -26.95
CA ALA A 23 -100.84 -6.59 -27.24
C ALA A 23 -99.78 -5.52 -27.53
N SER A 24 -99.89 -4.97 -28.69
CA SER A 24 -99.39 -3.79 -29.33
C SER A 24 -99.19 -2.54 -28.46
N GLY A 25 -98.06 -1.77 -28.72
CA GLY A 25 -97.96 -0.38 -28.27
C GLY A 25 -96.58 0.23 -28.64
N SER A 26 -96.61 0.89 -29.81
CA SER A 26 -95.82 2.04 -30.28
C SER A 26 -94.47 2.43 -29.56
N GLY A 27 -93.41 2.31 -30.24
CA GLY A 27 -92.35 3.24 -30.67
C GLY A 27 -91.75 4.22 -29.72
N THR A 28 -90.48 4.04 -29.48
CA THR A 28 -89.45 5.09 -29.61
C THR A 28 -88.07 4.39 -29.74
N ALA A 29 -87.40 4.62 -30.85
CA ALA A 29 -86.03 4.15 -31.12
C ALA A 29 -85.09 4.89 -30.21
N SER A 30 -84.54 4.21 -29.17
CA SER A 30 -83.36 4.62 -28.42
C SER A 30 -82.12 4.05 -29.15
N THR A 31 -81.48 4.95 -29.86
CA THR A 31 -80.15 4.67 -30.44
C THR A 31 -79.17 4.33 -29.31
N GLU A 32 -78.90 3.07 -29.08
CA GLU A 32 -77.76 2.63 -28.29
C GLU A 32 -76.48 3.12 -28.96
N VAL A 33 -75.93 4.23 -28.42
CA VAL A 33 -74.58 4.69 -28.73
C VAL A 33 -73.62 3.58 -28.23
N ALA A 34 -73.09 2.85 -29.16
CA ALA A 34 -71.94 1.92 -28.88
C ALA A 34 -70.90 2.70 -28.13
N GLU A 35 -70.77 2.46 -26.83
CA GLU A 35 -69.66 2.94 -25.99
C GLU A 35 -68.37 2.43 -26.62
N SER A 36 -67.71 3.32 -27.35
CA SER A 36 -66.39 3.03 -27.95
C SER A 36 -65.41 2.65 -26.85
N ALA A 37 -65.05 1.37 -26.75
CA ALA A 37 -64.06 0.89 -25.89
C ALA A 37 -62.79 1.75 -26.12
N GLN A 38 -62.46 2.64 -25.18
CA GLN A 38 -61.24 3.39 -25.21
C GLN A 38 -60.09 2.40 -25.26
N PRO A 39 -59.14 2.58 -26.20
CA PRO A 39 -57.96 1.70 -26.25
C PRO A 39 -57.23 1.75 -24.90
N PRO A 40 -56.74 0.60 -24.39
CA PRO A 40 -56.13 0.54 -23.08
C PRO A 40 -55.00 1.58 -22.99
N THR A 41 -55.16 2.51 -22.02
CA THR A 41 -54.12 3.53 -21.76
C THR A 41 -52.75 2.88 -21.60
N PRO A 42 -51.73 3.34 -22.30
CA PRO A 42 -50.41 2.75 -22.19
C PRO A 42 -50.00 2.75 -20.72
N LYS A 43 -49.64 1.58 -20.14
CA LYS A 43 -49.18 1.47 -18.76
C LYS A 43 -48.07 2.49 -18.54
N GLU A 44 -48.34 3.53 -17.76
CA GLU A 44 -47.41 4.59 -17.44
C GLU A 44 -46.22 4.03 -16.68
N ARG A 45 -45.03 4.32 -17.16
CA ARG A 45 -43.76 3.81 -16.59
C ARG A 45 -43.37 4.62 -15.38
N SER A 46 -42.98 3.94 -14.29
CA SER A 46 -42.63 4.56 -13.02
C SER A 46 -41.32 5.34 -13.14
N PRO A 47 -41.27 6.63 -12.74
CA PRO A 47 -40.01 7.43 -12.71
C PRO A 47 -38.94 6.80 -11.84
N LEU A 48 -39.35 6.25 -10.68
CA LEU A 48 -38.44 5.61 -9.75
C LEU A 48 -37.79 4.36 -10.33
N ARG A 49 -38.56 3.51 -11.05
CA ARG A 49 -37.98 2.33 -11.71
C ARG A 49 -37.01 2.73 -12.81
N ALA A 50 -37.26 3.81 -13.54
CA ALA A 50 -36.33 4.32 -14.54
C ALA A 50 -35.04 4.82 -13.89
N ALA A 51 -35.12 5.58 -12.79
CA ALA A 51 -33.93 6.04 -12.04
C ALA A 51 -33.17 4.87 -11.45
N LEU A 52 -33.82 3.89 -10.82
CA LEU A 52 -33.18 2.71 -10.24
C LEU A 52 -32.42 1.87 -11.29
N LEU A 53 -33.04 1.67 -12.46
CA LEU A 53 -32.38 0.96 -13.56
C LEU A 53 -31.14 1.72 -14.06
N SER A 54 -31.22 3.06 -14.18
CA SER A 54 -30.07 3.90 -14.55
C SER A 54 -29.00 3.96 -13.46
N PHE A 55 -29.38 3.77 -12.19
CA PHE A 55 -28.42 3.62 -11.09
C PHE A 55 -27.61 2.32 -11.21
N ILE A 56 -28.27 1.20 -11.54
CA ILE A 56 -27.60 -0.09 -11.73
C ILE A 56 -26.63 0.00 -12.91
N TRP A 57 -27.10 0.50 -14.06
CA TRP A 57 -26.30 0.69 -15.25
C TRP A 57 -26.78 1.90 -16.05
N PRO A 58 -25.88 2.86 -16.38
CA PRO A 58 -26.25 4.02 -17.19
C PRO A 58 -26.88 3.58 -18.50
N GLY A 59 -28.05 4.15 -18.83
CA GLY A 59 -28.80 3.81 -20.04
C GLY A 59 -29.95 2.80 -19.84
N LEU A 60 -29.95 1.95 -18.82
CA LEU A 60 -31.03 0.99 -18.61
C LEU A 60 -32.40 1.67 -18.33
N GLY A 61 -32.39 2.77 -17.61
CA GLY A 61 -33.61 3.55 -17.38
C GLY A 61 -34.21 4.14 -18.66
N GLN A 62 -33.37 4.66 -19.54
CA GLN A 62 -33.72 5.16 -20.85
C GLN A 62 -34.25 4.02 -21.75
N LEU A 63 -33.63 2.85 -21.68
CA LEU A 63 -34.07 1.65 -22.40
C LEU A 63 -35.48 1.20 -21.88
N TYR A 64 -35.66 1.20 -20.55
CA TYR A 64 -36.99 0.96 -19.94
C TYR A 64 -38.02 1.94 -20.45
N LEU A 65 -37.67 3.20 -20.69
CA LEU A 65 -38.56 4.24 -21.26
C LEU A 65 -38.72 4.11 -22.79
N ARG A 66 -38.16 3.09 -23.43
CA ARG A 66 -38.10 2.83 -24.89
C ARG A 66 -37.31 3.88 -25.68
N ARG A 67 -36.47 4.67 -25.06
CA ARG A 67 -35.60 5.65 -25.72
C ARG A 67 -34.24 5.02 -26.04
N ARG A 68 -34.17 4.21 -27.12
CA ARG A 68 -33.01 3.38 -27.47
C ARG A 68 -31.74 4.18 -27.75
N ILE A 69 -31.86 5.32 -28.44
CA ILE A 69 -30.72 6.18 -28.80
C ILE A 69 -30.12 6.77 -27.50
N GLU A 70 -30.93 7.35 -26.64
CA GLU A 70 -30.46 7.91 -25.36
C GLU A 70 -29.87 6.81 -24.45
N ALA A 71 -30.47 5.63 -24.47
CA ALA A 71 -29.95 4.48 -23.74
C ALA A 71 -28.52 4.11 -24.21
N ALA A 72 -28.29 4.08 -25.52
CA ALA A 72 -26.98 3.82 -26.08
C ALA A 72 -25.97 4.93 -25.73
N ILE A 73 -26.37 6.20 -25.82
CA ILE A 73 -25.52 7.35 -25.45
C ILE A 73 -25.06 7.24 -24.02
N PHE A 74 -25.98 6.96 -23.08
CA PHE A 74 -25.60 6.85 -21.65
C PHE A 74 -24.82 5.58 -21.32
N ALA A 75 -25.08 4.46 -22.00
CA ALA A 75 -24.41 3.18 -21.73
C ALA A 75 -22.96 3.13 -22.30
N PHE A 76 -22.71 3.79 -23.42
CA PHE A 76 -21.46 3.64 -24.16
C PHE A 76 -20.21 4.07 -23.39
N PRO A 77 -20.11 5.25 -22.75
CA PRO A 77 -18.94 5.62 -21.97
C PRO A 77 -18.67 4.68 -20.80
N ALA A 78 -19.73 4.23 -20.10
CA ALA A 78 -19.58 3.27 -19.01
C ALA A 78 -19.05 1.92 -19.51
N LEU A 79 -19.52 1.46 -20.69
CA LEU A 79 -19.06 0.22 -21.31
C LEU A 79 -17.57 0.31 -21.69
N ILE A 80 -17.13 1.43 -22.27
CA ILE A 80 -15.71 1.64 -22.61
C ILE A 80 -14.84 1.50 -21.35
N VAL A 81 -15.24 2.17 -20.25
CA VAL A 81 -14.47 2.12 -19.01
C VAL A 81 -14.44 0.71 -18.42
N VAL A 82 -15.58 -0.01 -18.43
CA VAL A 82 -15.62 -1.40 -17.92
C VAL A 82 -14.74 -2.32 -18.77
N VAL A 83 -14.78 -2.20 -20.08
CA VAL A 83 -13.92 -2.99 -20.99
C VAL A 83 -12.44 -2.65 -20.75
N TRP A 84 -12.13 -1.36 -20.61
CA TRP A 84 -10.76 -0.94 -20.31
C TRP A 84 -10.26 -1.49 -18.97
N VAL A 85 -11.06 -1.39 -17.89
CA VAL A 85 -10.72 -1.98 -16.58
C VAL A 85 -10.55 -3.49 -16.67
N ALA A 86 -11.43 -4.18 -17.40
CA ALA A 86 -11.32 -5.62 -17.61
C ALA A 86 -10.02 -6.01 -18.32
N ILE A 87 -9.58 -5.22 -19.33
CA ILE A 87 -8.30 -5.43 -20.01
C ILE A 87 -7.14 -5.24 -19.04
N GLN A 88 -7.18 -4.18 -18.21
CA GLN A 88 -6.14 -3.92 -17.21
C GLN A 88 -6.06 -5.03 -16.16
N LEU A 89 -7.20 -5.50 -15.67
CA LEU A 89 -7.26 -6.60 -14.67
C LEU A 89 -6.80 -7.95 -15.24
N ARG A 90 -6.90 -8.16 -16.56
CA ARG A 90 -6.31 -9.34 -17.20
C ARG A 90 -4.78 -9.38 -17.09
N GLN A 91 -4.13 -8.23 -16.99
CA GLN A 91 -2.69 -8.14 -16.75
C GLN A 91 -2.32 -8.38 -15.28
N GLY A 92 -3.31 -8.45 -14.41
CA GLY A 92 -3.17 -8.64 -12.97
C GLY A 92 -3.42 -7.35 -12.17
N ALA A 93 -4.09 -7.50 -11.03
CA ALA A 93 -4.45 -6.36 -10.16
C ALA A 93 -3.21 -5.60 -9.65
N LEU A 94 -2.11 -6.32 -9.33
CA LEU A 94 -0.85 -5.70 -8.93
C LEU A 94 -0.21 -4.87 -10.05
N MET A 95 -0.29 -5.36 -11.31
CA MET A 95 0.20 -4.59 -12.47
C MET A 95 -0.61 -3.32 -12.68
N PHE A 96 -1.92 -3.40 -12.52
CA PHE A 96 -2.79 -2.23 -12.59
C PHE A 96 -2.46 -1.23 -11.47
N GLY A 97 -2.34 -1.71 -10.21
CA GLY A 97 -1.92 -0.87 -9.08
C GLY A 97 -0.56 -0.21 -9.29
N ALA A 98 0.43 -0.96 -9.76
CA ALA A 98 1.75 -0.41 -10.09
C ALA A 98 1.72 0.62 -11.23
N SER A 99 0.77 0.53 -12.16
CA SER A 99 0.59 1.55 -13.19
C SER A 99 0.08 2.87 -12.62
N LEU A 100 -0.67 2.84 -11.51
CA LEU A 100 -1.17 4.03 -10.83
C LEU A 100 -0.07 4.80 -10.06
N LEU A 101 1.13 4.23 -9.91
CA LEU A 101 2.30 4.94 -9.36
C LEU A 101 2.93 5.91 -10.37
N ASP A 102 2.44 5.95 -11.62
CA ASP A 102 2.77 7.00 -12.57
C ASP A 102 1.77 8.15 -12.43
N ASP A 103 2.26 9.32 -12.09
CA ASP A 103 1.45 10.53 -11.85
C ASP A 103 0.49 10.86 -12.98
N SER A 104 0.97 10.76 -14.23
CA SER A 104 0.19 11.09 -15.42
C SER A 104 -0.95 10.09 -15.60
N TYR A 105 -0.66 8.81 -15.35
CA TYR A 105 -1.65 7.75 -15.45
C TYR A 105 -2.67 7.83 -14.31
N ALA A 106 -2.21 8.06 -13.07
CA ALA A 106 -3.09 8.24 -11.92
C ALA A 106 -4.02 9.43 -12.11
N LEU A 107 -3.50 10.57 -12.58
CA LEU A 107 -4.32 11.75 -12.87
C LEU A 107 -5.36 11.47 -13.96
N ALA A 108 -4.98 10.77 -15.02
CA ALA A 108 -5.92 10.37 -16.07
C ALA A 108 -7.06 9.51 -15.51
N VAL A 109 -6.73 8.55 -14.62
CA VAL A 109 -7.74 7.71 -13.95
C VAL A 109 -8.66 8.54 -13.06
N VAL A 110 -8.15 9.52 -12.30
CA VAL A 110 -8.96 10.44 -11.50
C VAL A 110 -9.93 11.22 -12.38
N VAL A 111 -9.44 11.80 -13.49
CA VAL A 111 -10.27 12.57 -14.41
C VAL A 111 -11.38 11.69 -15.01
N VAL A 112 -11.05 10.48 -15.46
CA VAL A 112 -12.03 9.52 -15.98
C VAL A 112 -13.05 9.12 -14.91
N ALA A 113 -12.60 8.88 -13.67
CA ALA A 113 -13.49 8.52 -12.56
C ALA A 113 -14.48 9.64 -12.24
N VAL A 114 -14.02 10.90 -12.19
CA VAL A 114 -14.88 12.07 -11.97
C VAL A 114 -15.89 12.23 -13.12
N PHE A 115 -15.41 12.11 -14.36
CA PHE A 115 -16.28 12.19 -15.55
C PHE A 115 -17.38 11.11 -15.52
N ILE A 116 -17.03 9.85 -15.26
CA ILE A 116 -18.00 8.75 -15.18
C ILE A 116 -18.98 8.96 -14.02
N GLY A 117 -18.53 9.50 -12.88
CA GLY A 117 -19.39 9.87 -11.76
C GLY A 117 -20.46 10.89 -12.16
N ALA A 118 -20.06 12.00 -12.78
CA ALA A 118 -20.97 13.02 -13.30
C ALA A 118 -21.92 12.44 -14.37
N TRP A 119 -21.39 11.60 -15.24
CA TRP A 119 -22.18 10.92 -16.28
C TRP A 119 -23.24 10.00 -15.70
N ARG A 120 -22.93 9.24 -14.65
CA ARG A 120 -23.89 8.39 -13.92
C ARG A 120 -24.98 9.22 -13.24
N LEU A 121 -24.62 10.32 -12.57
CA LEU A 121 -25.57 11.24 -11.95
C LEU A 121 -26.54 11.80 -13.01
N MET A 122 -25.99 12.24 -14.14
CA MET A 122 -26.79 12.75 -15.25
C MET A 122 -27.73 11.69 -15.82
N SER A 123 -27.28 10.44 -15.99
CA SER A 123 -28.09 9.33 -16.47
C SER A 123 -29.30 9.05 -15.56
N VAL A 124 -29.06 9.00 -14.23
CA VAL A 124 -30.12 8.76 -13.22
C VAL A 124 -31.14 9.92 -13.21
N ALA A 125 -30.62 11.15 -13.13
CA ALA A 125 -31.47 12.35 -13.12
C ALA A 125 -32.31 12.49 -14.42
N HIS A 126 -31.69 12.26 -15.58
CA HIS A 126 -32.36 12.32 -16.88
C HIS A 126 -33.46 11.25 -17.01
N ALA A 127 -33.16 9.99 -16.62
CA ALA A 127 -34.16 8.92 -16.66
C ALA A 127 -35.37 9.23 -15.78
N TYR A 128 -35.14 9.79 -14.59
CA TYR A 128 -36.18 10.23 -13.70
C TYR A 128 -37.00 11.39 -14.31
N ALA A 129 -36.33 12.45 -14.77
CA ALA A 129 -36.95 13.65 -15.29
C ALA A 129 -37.86 13.36 -16.52
N VAL A 130 -37.37 12.52 -17.43
CA VAL A 130 -38.13 12.10 -18.61
C VAL A 130 -39.38 11.32 -18.23
N ALA A 131 -39.33 10.46 -17.22
CA ALA A 131 -40.49 9.71 -16.75
C ALA A 131 -41.44 10.58 -15.91
N ALA A 132 -40.89 11.52 -15.13
CA ALA A 132 -41.68 12.43 -14.27
C ALA A 132 -42.39 13.54 -15.05
N HIS A 133 -41.91 13.91 -16.25
CA HIS A 133 -42.51 14.97 -17.06
C HIS A 133 -44.01 14.74 -17.37
N ARG A 134 -44.44 13.50 -17.33
CA ARG A 134 -45.86 13.10 -17.55
C ARG A 134 -46.65 12.86 -16.26
N ARG A 135 -46.04 13.01 -15.08
CA ARG A 135 -46.63 12.79 -13.77
C ARG A 135 -46.16 13.84 -12.76
N ARG A 136 -47.09 14.33 -11.90
CA ARG A 136 -46.63 15.09 -10.71
C ARG A 136 -45.91 14.15 -9.77
N PRO A 137 -44.60 14.39 -9.48
CA PRO A 137 -43.83 13.53 -8.59
C PRO A 137 -44.43 13.56 -7.18
N ARG A 138 -44.53 12.41 -6.55
CA ARG A 138 -44.87 12.31 -5.13
C ARG A 138 -43.58 12.69 -4.32
N ILE A 139 -43.77 13.28 -3.14
CA ILE A 139 -42.63 13.64 -2.24
C ILE A 139 -41.72 12.43 -2.01
N MET A 140 -42.30 11.25 -1.84
CA MET A 140 -41.57 10.00 -1.64
C MET A 140 -40.68 9.60 -2.85
N ASP A 141 -41.11 9.91 -4.09
CA ASP A 141 -40.35 9.63 -5.31
C ASP A 141 -39.09 10.53 -5.41
N SER A 142 -39.23 11.80 -4.99
CA SER A 142 -38.12 12.76 -4.99
C SER A 142 -37.09 12.45 -3.86
N SER A 143 -37.57 12.04 -2.69
CA SER A 143 -36.69 11.62 -1.59
C SER A 143 -35.84 10.39 -1.96
N LEU A 144 -36.46 9.41 -2.62
CA LEU A 144 -35.75 8.21 -3.04
C LEU A 144 -34.78 8.49 -4.21
N LEU A 145 -35.13 9.43 -5.12
CA LEU A 145 -34.18 9.94 -6.11
C LEU A 145 -32.93 10.54 -5.43
N ALA A 146 -33.14 11.38 -4.40
CA ALA A 146 -32.04 11.99 -3.67
C ALA A 146 -31.13 10.93 -3.03
N VAL A 147 -31.72 9.85 -2.47
CA VAL A 147 -30.96 8.71 -1.94
C VAL A 147 -30.14 8.01 -3.04
N LEU A 148 -30.72 7.78 -4.23
CA LEU A 148 -30.01 7.16 -5.34
C LEU A 148 -28.84 8.04 -5.83
N LEU A 149 -29.05 9.36 -5.95
CA LEU A 149 -27.99 10.28 -6.34
C LEU A 149 -26.88 10.34 -5.28
N ALA A 150 -27.24 10.38 -3.99
CA ALA A 150 -26.29 10.31 -2.90
C ALA A 150 -25.48 8.99 -2.93
N ALA A 151 -26.12 7.86 -3.21
CA ALA A 151 -25.45 6.57 -3.34
C ALA A 151 -24.47 6.54 -4.53
N VAL A 152 -24.80 7.19 -5.67
CA VAL A 152 -23.84 7.38 -6.77
C VAL A 152 -22.66 8.22 -6.32
N MET A 153 -22.90 9.34 -5.61
CA MET A 153 -21.83 10.20 -5.11
C MET A 153 -20.90 9.47 -4.15
N VAL A 154 -21.45 8.71 -3.20
CA VAL A 154 -20.67 7.93 -2.25
C VAL A 154 -19.82 6.86 -2.96
N THR A 155 -20.43 6.04 -3.80
CA THR A 155 -19.71 4.97 -4.52
C THR A 155 -18.63 5.55 -5.45
N GLN A 156 -18.93 6.65 -6.13
CA GLN A 156 -17.95 7.29 -7.00
C GLN A 156 -16.87 8.04 -6.22
N GLY A 157 -17.24 8.64 -5.09
CA GLY A 157 -16.31 9.29 -4.17
C GLY A 157 -15.24 8.33 -3.68
N VAL A 158 -15.62 7.10 -3.32
CA VAL A 158 -14.65 6.05 -2.94
C VAL A 158 -13.66 5.77 -4.07
N VAL A 159 -14.12 5.63 -5.32
CA VAL A 159 -13.24 5.38 -6.47
C VAL A 159 -12.28 6.56 -6.70
N VAL A 160 -12.79 7.79 -6.64
CA VAL A 160 -11.97 9.00 -6.81
C VAL A 160 -10.95 9.13 -5.68
N THR A 161 -11.35 8.92 -4.42
CA THR A 161 -10.42 8.97 -3.27
C THR A 161 -9.33 7.91 -3.41
N TYR A 162 -9.70 6.70 -3.84
CA TYR A 162 -8.73 5.64 -4.10
C TYR A 162 -7.70 6.05 -5.18
N ALA A 163 -8.16 6.61 -6.30
CA ALA A 163 -7.28 7.06 -7.37
C ALA A 163 -6.41 8.28 -6.95
N LEU A 164 -6.97 9.21 -6.17
CA LEU A 164 -6.23 10.36 -5.63
C LEU A 164 -5.12 9.95 -4.67
N SER A 165 -5.30 8.86 -3.89
CA SER A 165 -4.26 8.35 -3.00
C SER A 165 -2.99 7.96 -3.76
N PHE A 166 -3.14 7.39 -4.96
CA PHE A 166 -1.98 7.10 -5.82
C PHE A 166 -1.37 8.38 -6.40
N TYR A 167 -2.19 9.30 -6.88
CA TYR A 167 -1.71 10.57 -7.45
C TYR A 167 -0.95 11.42 -6.44
N SER A 168 -1.36 11.43 -5.17
CA SER A 168 -0.68 12.18 -4.11
C SER A 168 0.56 11.47 -3.57
N PHE A 169 0.66 10.15 -3.73
CA PHE A 169 1.70 9.34 -3.12
C PHE A 169 3.11 9.68 -3.61
N ASP A 170 3.32 9.74 -4.93
CA ASP A 170 4.65 10.05 -5.50
C ASP A 170 5.15 11.41 -5.01
N ARG A 171 4.26 12.39 -4.94
CA ARG A 171 4.57 13.73 -4.42
C ARG A 171 4.89 13.73 -2.94
N SER A 172 4.13 12.99 -2.13
CA SER A 172 4.37 12.93 -0.69
C SER A 172 5.70 12.24 -0.38
N VAL A 173 6.03 11.14 -1.07
CA VAL A 173 7.32 10.46 -0.93
C VAL A 173 8.47 11.35 -1.43
N ALA A 174 8.30 12.04 -2.55
CA ALA A 174 9.30 12.93 -3.10
C ALA A 174 9.59 14.16 -2.22
N SER A 175 8.58 14.64 -1.48
CA SER A 175 8.70 15.76 -0.55
C SER A 175 9.10 15.35 0.87
N ASN A 176 9.14 14.04 1.14
CA ASN A 176 9.43 13.53 2.47
C ASN A 176 10.95 13.50 2.70
N ASP A 177 11.43 14.49 3.42
CA ASP A 177 12.85 14.69 3.75
C ASP A 177 13.03 14.81 5.27
N PHE A 178 12.59 13.78 6.01
CA PHE A 178 12.66 13.81 7.46
C PHE A 178 14.10 13.66 7.98
N MET A 179 15.03 13.14 7.17
CA MET A 179 16.43 13.02 7.58
C MET A 179 17.14 14.37 7.58
N ASP A 180 16.83 15.26 6.63
CA ASP A 180 17.46 16.60 6.56
C ASP A 180 16.74 17.65 7.40
N SER A 181 15.48 17.42 7.77
CA SER A 181 14.70 18.30 8.65
C SER A 181 15.01 18.15 10.14
N SER A 182 15.87 17.22 10.54
CA SER A 182 16.28 17.04 11.94
C SER A 182 17.06 18.25 12.45
N PRO A 183 16.77 18.77 13.65
CA PRO A 183 17.62 19.75 14.29
C PRO A 183 19.04 19.20 14.45
N THR A 184 20.04 19.98 13.98
CA THR A 184 21.44 19.66 14.17
C THR A 184 21.86 20.07 15.59
N ASP A 185 21.51 19.28 16.59
CA ASP A 185 22.02 19.51 17.92
C ASP A 185 23.32 18.73 18.16
N ASN A 186 24.16 19.34 18.95
CA ASN A 186 25.56 19.04 19.20
C ASN A 186 25.78 17.56 19.61
N PRO A 187 26.58 16.78 18.86
CA PRO A 187 26.71 15.32 19.08
C PRO A 187 27.70 14.95 20.21
N SER A 188 27.73 15.67 21.29
CA SER A 188 28.69 15.47 22.39
C SER A 188 28.19 14.64 23.57
N THR A 189 27.00 14.07 23.51
CA THR A 189 26.49 13.16 24.53
C THR A 189 26.20 11.79 23.95
N ASP A 190 26.86 10.78 24.52
CA ASP A 190 26.69 9.37 24.21
C ASP A 190 25.24 8.94 24.55
N PRO A 191 24.47 8.35 23.66
CA PRO A 191 23.03 8.03 23.94
C PRO A 191 22.82 6.94 24.96
N GLU A 192 23.86 6.30 25.47
CA GLU A 192 23.75 5.20 26.44
C GLU A 192 23.61 5.66 27.90
N GLU A 193 23.79 6.96 28.24
CA GLU A 193 23.71 7.45 29.63
C GLU A 193 22.39 8.09 30.04
N GLU A 194 21.39 8.25 29.15
CA GLU A 194 20.14 8.96 29.50
C GLU A 194 18.93 8.04 29.68
N PHE A 195 19.06 7.08 30.63
CA PHE A 195 17.92 6.42 31.27
C PHE A 195 17.84 6.84 32.76
N THR A 196 17.72 8.13 33.02
CA THR A 196 17.29 8.60 34.33
C THR A 196 16.14 9.60 34.14
N ALA A 197 15.05 9.24 34.80
CA ALA A 197 13.82 9.96 35.10
C ALA A 197 13.56 11.33 34.45
N ALA A 198 12.46 11.41 33.69
CA ALA A 198 11.91 12.62 33.12
C ALA A 198 11.69 13.73 34.21
N PRO A 199 12.17 14.98 33.98
CA PRO A 199 11.74 16.11 34.81
C PRO A 199 10.32 16.54 34.42
N THR A 200 9.52 16.76 35.45
CA THR A 200 8.16 17.35 35.37
C THR A 200 8.22 18.71 34.67
N PRO A 201 7.34 19.01 33.68
CA PRO A 201 7.36 20.30 33.01
C PRO A 201 6.80 21.40 33.89
N SER A 202 7.61 22.43 34.14
CA SER A 202 7.14 23.72 34.67
C SER A 202 6.47 24.55 33.58
N PRO A 203 5.36 25.25 33.87
CA PRO A 203 4.68 26.08 32.88
C PRO A 203 5.41 27.41 32.72
N SER A 204 6.19 27.58 31.68
CA SER A 204 6.72 28.88 31.26
C SER A 204 5.98 29.41 30.04
N LEU A 205 5.52 30.64 30.19
CA LEU A 205 4.72 31.45 29.32
C LEU A 205 5.19 31.44 27.86
N MET A 206 4.31 31.03 26.96
CA MET A 206 4.46 31.12 25.52
C MET A 206 4.61 32.58 25.08
N ARG A 207 5.81 32.96 24.69
CA ARG A 207 6.04 34.23 23.99
C ARG A 207 5.81 34.00 22.49
N TRP A 208 4.74 34.58 21.97
CA TRP A 208 4.39 34.53 20.55
C TRP A 208 5.50 35.24 19.74
N GLN A 209 6.18 34.49 18.87
CA GLN A 209 7.04 35.07 17.84
C GLN A 209 6.30 35.01 16.50
N PRO A 210 6.31 36.07 15.69
CA PRO A 210 5.68 36.05 14.38
C PRO A 210 6.39 35.04 13.48
N ALA A 211 5.59 34.19 12.80
CA ALA A 211 6.07 33.20 11.84
C ALA A 211 6.93 33.87 10.78
N MET A 212 8.22 33.55 10.74
CA MET A 212 9.04 33.81 9.57
C MET A 212 8.44 33.06 8.40
N THR A 213 8.09 33.78 7.35
CA THR A 213 7.64 33.23 6.08
C THR A 213 8.83 32.47 5.47
N TYR A 214 8.91 31.20 5.69
CA TYR A 214 9.89 30.32 5.03
C TYR A 214 9.45 30.21 3.58
N ALA A 215 10.21 30.78 2.66
CA ALA A 215 10.05 30.48 1.25
C ALA A 215 10.28 28.96 1.09
N PRO A 216 9.35 28.22 0.46
CA PRO A 216 9.57 26.78 0.25
C PRO A 216 10.89 26.60 -0.50
N PRO A 217 11.76 25.67 -0.06
CA PRO A 217 12.96 25.36 -0.81
C PRO A 217 12.55 25.00 -2.23
N ILE A 218 13.25 25.56 -3.21
CA ILE A 218 13.09 25.20 -4.63
C ILE A 218 13.29 23.70 -4.67
N PRO A 219 12.31 22.91 -5.16
CA PRO A 219 12.47 21.46 -5.22
C PRO A 219 13.71 21.16 -6.05
N THR A 220 14.73 20.62 -5.40
CA THR A 220 15.90 20.07 -6.10
C THR A 220 15.33 19.02 -7.06
N PRO A 221 15.59 19.12 -8.38
CA PRO A 221 15.04 18.12 -9.30
C PRO A 221 15.50 16.76 -8.82
N LEU A 222 14.54 15.85 -8.54
CA LEU A 222 14.83 14.46 -8.25
C LEU A 222 15.74 13.97 -9.36
N ILE A 223 17.02 13.74 -9.05
CA ILE A 223 17.93 13.08 -9.99
C ILE A 223 17.37 11.66 -10.10
N THR A 224 16.51 11.45 -11.08
CA THR A 224 16.00 10.13 -11.43
C THR A 224 17.23 9.35 -11.88
N ALA A 225 17.79 8.55 -10.99
CA ALA A 225 18.89 7.70 -11.35
C ALA A 225 18.45 6.83 -12.53
N PRO A 226 19.22 6.75 -13.61
CA PRO A 226 18.86 5.93 -14.75
C PRO A 226 18.70 4.47 -14.29
N PRO A 227 17.84 3.68 -14.96
CA PRO A 227 17.70 2.26 -14.64
C PRO A 227 19.09 1.61 -14.68
N PRO A 228 19.41 0.69 -13.74
CA PRO A 228 20.74 0.12 -13.63
C PRO A 228 21.13 -0.57 -14.93
N SER A 229 22.30 -0.20 -15.45
CA SER A 229 22.85 -0.73 -16.71
C SER A 229 23.21 -2.22 -16.63
N SER A 230 23.39 -2.74 -15.42
CA SER A 230 23.82 -4.12 -15.15
C SER A 230 22.68 -5.15 -15.23
N GLY A 231 21.42 -4.75 -15.22
CA GLY A 231 20.27 -5.65 -15.03
C GLY A 231 20.11 -6.11 -13.59
N ARG A 232 20.81 -5.49 -12.66
CA ARG A 232 20.68 -5.63 -11.21
C ARG A 232 20.17 -4.32 -10.61
N VAL A 233 19.29 -4.42 -9.63
CA VAL A 233 18.79 -3.28 -8.83
C VAL A 233 19.18 -3.52 -7.38
N THR A 234 19.91 -2.60 -6.80
CA THR A 234 20.34 -2.70 -5.42
C THR A 234 19.88 -1.48 -4.62
N ILE A 235 19.24 -1.74 -3.49
CA ILE A 235 18.61 -0.74 -2.63
C ILE A 235 19.21 -0.86 -1.22
N LEU A 236 19.61 0.26 -0.64
CA LEU A 236 19.88 0.38 0.80
C LEU A 236 18.54 0.57 1.51
N LEU A 237 18.15 -0.39 2.34
CA LEU A 237 16.99 -0.28 3.22
C LEU A 237 17.47 -0.05 4.64
N THR A 238 17.03 1.03 5.27
CA THR A 238 17.38 1.34 6.66
C THR A 238 16.15 1.74 7.46
N GLY A 239 16.07 1.29 8.71
CA GLY A 239 15.05 1.69 9.68
C GLY A 239 15.64 2.69 10.67
N ILE A 240 14.92 3.75 10.94
CA ILE A 240 15.29 4.77 11.90
C ILE A 240 14.18 4.93 12.96
N ASP A 241 14.61 5.17 14.20
CA ASP A 241 13.70 5.52 15.29
C ASP A 241 13.54 7.06 15.31
N TRP A 242 12.64 7.56 14.49
CA TRP A 242 12.32 8.97 14.43
C TRP A 242 11.33 9.34 15.53
N MET A 243 11.80 9.91 16.61
CA MET A 243 10.92 10.47 17.66
C MET A 243 11.09 11.99 17.70
N THR A 244 9.96 12.71 17.70
CA THR A 244 9.94 14.15 17.91
C THR A 244 10.68 14.49 19.21
N GLY A 245 11.77 15.28 19.13
CA GLY A 245 12.58 15.67 20.27
C GLY A 245 13.93 14.94 20.41
N ARG A 246 14.25 13.98 19.56
CA ARG A 246 15.61 13.40 19.47
C ARG A 246 16.47 14.19 18.48
N SER A 247 17.69 14.55 18.89
CA SER A 247 18.65 15.32 18.10
C SER A 247 19.28 14.52 16.95
N HIS A 248 19.17 13.18 16.95
CA HIS A 248 19.77 12.32 15.93
C HIS A 248 18.96 11.04 15.72
N ALA A 249 18.77 10.69 14.45
CA ALA A 249 18.22 9.41 14.04
C ALA A 249 19.38 8.41 13.84
N LEU A 250 19.49 7.42 14.73
CA LEU A 250 20.43 6.31 14.53
C LEU A 250 19.78 5.27 13.61
N MET A 251 20.60 4.72 12.72
CA MET A 251 20.18 3.64 11.83
C MET A 251 20.26 2.30 12.55
N ASP A 252 19.11 1.83 13.04
CA ASP A 252 19.06 0.57 13.80
C ASP A 252 19.03 -0.68 12.92
N SER A 253 18.73 -0.53 11.64
CA SER A 253 18.82 -1.58 10.63
C SER A 253 19.51 -1.07 9.38
N ILE A 254 20.44 -1.83 8.82
CA ILE A 254 21.16 -1.50 7.58
C ILE A 254 21.15 -2.76 6.72
N LEU A 255 20.28 -2.77 5.72
CA LEU A 255 20.09 -3.91 4.82
C LEU A 255 20.38 -3.49 3.38
N VAL A 256 21.14 -4.30 2.67
CA VAL A 256 21.34 -4.20 1.22
C VAL A 256 20.46 -5.25 0.56
N VAL A 257 19.45 -4.81 -0.18
CA VAL A 257 18.54 -5.67 -0.94
C VAL A 257 18.91 -5.54 -2.40
N SER A 258 19.30 -6.64 -3.02
CA SER A 258 19.76 -6.66 -4.41
C SER A 258 18.98 -7.68 -5.22
N LEU A 259 18.29 -7.21 -6.26
CA LEU A 259 17.55 -8.03 -7.22
C LEU A 259 18.36 -8.18 -8.51
N ASP A 260 18.73 -9.38 -8.85
CA ASP A 260 19.17 -9.73 -10.19
C ASP A 260 17.94 -9.99 -11.07
N VAL A 261 17.65 -9.06 -11.96
CA VAL A 261 16.47 -9.07 -12.82
C VAL A 261 16.49 -10.26 -13.80
N LYS A 262 17.69 -10.60 -14.32
CA LYS A 262 17.85 -11.68 -15.29
C LYS A 262 17.77 -13.07 -14.64
N ALA A 263 18.51 -13.24 -13.55
CA ALA A 263 18.54 -14.49 -12.81
C ALA A 263 17.29 -14.69 -11.93
N ARG A 264 16.51 -13.63 -11.66
CA ARG A 264 15.39 -13.62 -10.72
C ARG A 264 15.81 -14.13 -9.34
N LYS A 265 16.90 -13.56 -8.83
CA LYS A 265 17.45 -13.88 -7.52
C LYS A 265 17.52 -12.60 -6.69
N VAL A 266 17.17 -12.73 -5.42
CA VAL A 266 17.27 -11.65 -4.44
C VAL A 266 18.33 -12.02 -3.41
N ALA A 267 19.22 -11.09 -3.12
CA ALA A 267 20.16 -11.18 -1.99
C ALA A 267 19.79 -10.08 -0.98
N ILE A 268 19.69 -10.47 0.29
CA ILE A 268 19.47 -9.56 1.41
C ILE A 268 20.68 -9.70 2.34
N VAL A 269 21.49 -8.64 2.44
CA VAL A 269 22.69 -8.61 3.27
C VAL A 269 22.52 -7.56 4.35
N SER A 270 22.58 -7.97 5.62
CA SER A 270 22.53 -7.03 6.77
C SER A 270 23.94 -6.71 7.23
N VAL A 271 24.23 -5.40 7.30
CA VAL A 271 25.46 -4.88 7.89
C VAL A 271 25.19 -4.58 9.38
N PRO A 272 25.97 -5.14 10.32
CA PRO A 272 25.77 -4.86 11.73
C PRO A 272 25.95 -3.36 12.01
N ARG A 273 25.04 -2.77 12.75
CA ARG A 273 25.02 -1.32 13.05
C ARG A 273 26.27 -0.84 13.78
N ASP A 274 26.90 -1.72 14.57
CA ASP A 274 28.11 -1.46 15.36
C ASP A 274 29.42 -1.67 14.57
N THR A 275 29.32 -1.85 13.24
CA THR A 275 30.50 -1.95 12.36
C THR A 275 31.31 -0.67 12.43
N ALA A 276 32.59 -0.79 12.77
CA ALA A 276 33.55 0.31 12.93
C ALA A 276 34.89 -0.08 12.35
N ASN A 277 35.85 0.86 12.36
CA ASN A 277 37.21 0.65 11.86
C ASN A 277 37.24 0.09 10.43
N TYR A 278 36.42 0.67 9.56
CA TYR A 278 36.34 0.35 8.13
C TYR A 278 37.03 1.43 7.28
N GLU A 279 37.41 1.04 6.08
CA GLU A 279 37.98 1.94 5.09
C GLU A 279 36.87 2.68 4.36
N PHE A 280 36.98 4.01 4.25
CA PHE A 280 36.03 4.81 3.49
C PHE A 280 36.16 4.57 1.99
N TYR A 281 35.04 4.66 1.25
CA TYR A 281 35.02 4.50 -0.21
C TYR A 281 35.89 5.53 -0.96
N TRP A 282 36.26 6.63 -0.31
CA TRP A 282 37.16 7.65 -0.86
C TRP A 282 38.57 7.60 -0.28
N GLY A 283 38.88 6.59 0.52
CA GLY A 283 40.19 6.42 1.20
C GLY A 283 40.19 6.99 2.62
N GLY A 284 41.13 6.50 3.40
CA GLY A 284 41.18 6.77 4.84
C GLY A 284 40.43 5.73 5.65
N ASN A 285 40.35 5.92 6.97
CA ASN A 285 39.72 4.96 7.88
C ASN A 285 38.81 5.65 8.90
N ALA A 286 37.68 5.06 9.15
CA ALA A 286 36.66 5.56 10.07
C ALA A 286 37.12 5.56 11.55
N GLY A 287 38.12 4.75 11.89
CA GLY A 287 38.58 4.55 13.27
C GLY A 287 37.59 3.68 14.09
N ILE A 288 38.05 3.32 15.29
CA ILE A 288 37.30 2.38 16.17
C ILE A 288 36.08 2.97 16.82
N ASN A 289 35.97 4.29 16.89
CA ASN A 289 34.87 4.99 17.55
C ASN A 289 33.74 5.41 16.56
N THR A 290 33.90 5.18 15.26
CA THR A 290 32.98 5.55 14.23
C THR A 290 32.16 4.33 13.81
N LYS A 291 30.99 4.18 14.41
CA LYS A 291 30.06 3.13 14.04
C LYS A 291 29.28 3.54 12.78
N ILE A 292 28.97 2.57 11.92
CA ILE A 292 28.27 2.81 10.66
C ILE A 292 26.86 3.36 10.87
N ASN A 293 26.17 3.00 11.97
CA ASN A 293 24.84 3.49 12.31
C ASN A 293 24.80 5.01 12.56
N ASN A 294 25.92 5.61 12.95
CA ASN A 294 26.04 7.05 13.21
C ASN A 294 26.76 7.81 12.06
N PHE A 295 27.20 7.10 11.04
CA PHE A 295 27.98 7.68 9.94
C PHE A 295 27.26 8.86 9.27
N TYR A 296 25.97 8.71 8.96
CA TYR A 296 25.15 9.78 8.39
C TYR A 296 25.21 11.06 9.23
N ASN A 297 24.98 10.95 10.55
CA ASN A 297 24.98 12.09 11.45
C ASN A 297 26.36 12.76 11.54
N LEU A 298 27.43 11.98 11.51
CA LEU A 298 28.79 12.50 11.56
C LEU A 298 29.15 13.26 10.27
N VAL A 299 28.71 12.77 9.11
CA VAL A 299 28.87 13.51 7.84
C VAL A 299 28.02 14.77 7.84
N LYS A 300 26.74 14.67 8.27
CA LYS A 300 25.84 15.83 8.35
C LYS A 300 26.36 16.93 9.27
N ALA A 301 26.96 16.55 10.38
CA ALA A 301 27.58 17.47 11.33
C ALA A 301 28.97 17.99 10.89
N GLY A 302 29.48 17.58 9.71
CA GLY A 302 30.79 17.97 9.22
C GLY A 302 31.98 17.38 9.98
N LYS A 303 31.72 16.37 10.86
CA LYS A 303 32.78 15.68 11.62
C LYS A 303 33.53 14.66 10.74
N ILE A 304 32.91 14.19 9.68
CA ILE A 304 33.53 13.40 8.62
C ILE A 304 33.40 14.20 7.34
N ALA A 305 34.54 14.58 6.73
CA ALA A 305 34.60 15.29 5.46
C ALA A 305 34.36 14.29 4.30
N ALA A 306 33.13 13.92 4.06
CA ALA A 306 32.78 13.07 2.92
C ALA A 306 32.70 13.92 1.63
N PRO A 307 33.05 13.36 0.45
CA PRO A 307 32.97 14.08 -0.82
C PRO A 307 31.54 14.24 -1.35
N ASP A 308 30.59 13.51 -0.80
CA ASP A 308 29.18 13.48 -1.21
C ASP A 308 28.25 13.94 -0.08
N PRO A 309 27.01 14.36 -0.39
CA PRO A 309 25.98 14.64 0.62
C PRO A 309 25.72 13.44 1.54
N PRO A 310 25.27 13.65 2.80
CA PRO A 310 25.25 12.63 3.84
C PRO A 310 24.57 11.30 3.46
N LEU A 311 23.39 11.33 2.83
CA LEU A 311 22.70 10.11 2.38
C LEU A 311 23.42 9.41 1.22
N THR A 312 23.96 10.19 0.29
CA THR A 312 24.73 9.65 -0.83
C THR A 312 26.03 9.02 -0.31
N ALA A 313 26.70 9.69 0.62
CA ALA A 313 27.91 9.18 1.26
C ALA A 313 27.64 7.86 1.99
N LEU A 314 26.56 7.78 2.79
CA LEU A 314 26.16 6.55 3.47
C LEU A 314 25.86 5.42 2.47
N THR A 315 25.11 5.72 1.42
CA THR A 315 24.73 4.73 0.39
C THR A 315 25.97 4.17 -0.29
N LYS A 316 26.94 5.03 -0.65
CA LYS A 316 28.22 4.63 -1.23
C LYS A 316 29.09 3.85 -0.24
N GLU A 317 29.12 4.28 1.03
CA GLU A 317 29.90 3.62 2.08
C GLU A 317 29.41 2.19 2.34
N VAL A 318 28.10 2.01 2.54
CA VAL A 318 27.53 0.67 2.72
C VAL A 318 27.77 -0.20 1.47
N GLY A 319 27.60 0.38 0.28
CA GLY A 319 27.89 -0.32 -0.98
C GLY A 319 29.37 -0.74 -1.09
N TRP A 320 30.28 0.12 -0.65
CA TRP A 320 31.72 -0.17 -0.59
C TRP A 320 32.01 -1.32 0.37
N LEU A 321 31.43 -1.29 1.56
CA LEU A 321 31.60 -2.34 2.57
C LEU A 321 31.10 -3.70 2.09
N VAL A 322 29.91 -3.74 1.47
CA VAL A 322 29.29 -4.99 0.98
C VAL A 322 29.89 -5.42 -0.37
N GLY A 323 30.53 -4.50 -1.07
CA GLY A 323 31.20 -4.76 -2.33
C GLY A 323 30.29 -4.70 -3.56
N VAL A 324 29.15 -4.00 -3.50
CA VAL A 324 28.24 -3.81 -4.62
C VAL A 324 27.79 -2.36 -4.70
N LYS A 325 27.63 -1.84 -5.94
CA LYS A 325 27.05 -0.52 -6.12
C LYS A 325 25.57 -0.54 -5.68
N ILE A 326 25.22 0.40 -4.81
CA ILE A 326 23.82 0.63 -4.41
C ILE A 326 23.24 1.73 -5.32
N ASP A 327 22.11 1.46 -5.93
CA ASP A 327 21.47 2.38 -6.89
C ASP A 327 20.49 3.33 -6.21
N TYR A 328 19.82 2.84 -5.17
CA TYR A 328 18.78 3.58 -4.48
C TYR A 328 18.82 3.38 -2.97
N TYR A 329 18.14 4.23 -2.23
CA TYR A 329 17.90 4.03 -0.81
C TYR A 329 16.40 4.09 -0.48
N ALA A 330 16.00 3.46 0.62
CA ALA A 330 14.70 3.60 1.25
C ALA A 330 14.91 3.62 2.77
N ILE A 331 14.50 4.71 3.40
CA ILE A 331 14.58 4.92 4.84
C ILE A 331 13.16 4.85 5.39
N VAL A 332 12.96 4.01 6.40
CA VAL A 332 11.64 3.74 6.97
C VAL A 332 11.62 4.18 8.42
N ASP A 333 10.66 5.01 8.77
CA ASP A 333 10.37 5.32 10.17
C ASP A 333 9.75 4.11 10.88
N LEU A 334 10.25 3.78 12.08
CA LEU A 334 9.81 2.59 12.81
C LEU A 334 8.36 2.67 13.29
N HIS A 335 7.85 3.86 13.58
CA HIS A 335 6.43 4.02 13.93
C HIS A 335 5.54 3.77 12.71
N GLY A 336 5.87 4.38 11.57
CA GLY A 336 5.19 4.13 10.31
C GLY A 336 5.25 2.66 9.88
N PHE A 337 6.37 1.99 10.13
CA PHE A 337 6.49 0.55 9.91
C PHE A 337 5.46 -0.25 10.74
N SER A 338 5.29 0.07 12.03
CA SER A 338 4.31 -0.61 12.88
C SER A 338 2.89 -0.46 12.34
N VAL A 339 2.49 0.77 11.96
CA VAL A 339 1.16 1.02 11.38
C VAL A 339 0.99 0.33 10.03
N MET A 340 2.05 0.27 9.21
CA MET A 340 2.02 -0.46 7.93
C MET A 340 1.75 -1.95 8.12
N VAL A 341 2.37 -2.57 9.13
CA VAL A 341 2.14 -3.98 9.48
C VAL A 341 0.67 -4.20 9.89
N ASP A 342 0.08 -3.31 10.68
CA ASP A 342 -1.34 -3.40 11.06
C ASP A 342 -2.27 -3.28 9.84
N LEU A 343 -1.98 -2.36 8.94
CA LEU A 343 -2.78 -2.15 7.72
C LEU A 343 -2.81 -3.39 6.80
N VAL A 344 -1.74 -4.17 6.75
CA VAL A 344 -1.72 -5.43 5.96
C VAL A 344 -2.31 -6.62 6.74
N GLY A 345 -2.83 -6.39 7.95
CA GLY A 345 -3.40 -7.44 8.80
C GLY A 345 -2.36 -8.30 9.51
N GLY A 346 -1.25 -7.68 9.91
CA GLY A 346 -0.14 -8.34 10.60
C GLY A 346 0.79 -9.15 9.70
N VAL A 347 1.91 -9.60 10.24
CA VAL A 347 2.87 -10.47 9.57
C VAL A 347 3.05 -11.77 10.33
N CYS A 348 3.30 -12.86 9.61
CA CYS A 348 3.52 -14.17 10.20
C CYS A 348 4.94 -14.66 9.88
N VAL A 349 5.67 -15.06 10.91
CA VAL A 349 7.05 -15.56 10.81
C VAL A 349 7.24 -16.80 11.66
N THR A 350 8.23 -17.62 11.33
CA THR A 350 8.64 -18.72 12.21
C THR A 350 9.77 -18.21 13.12
N ASN A 351 9.45 -17.97 14.40
CA ASN A 351 10.43 -17.58 15.41
C ASN A 351 11.21 -18.83 15.86
N PRO A 352 12.51 -18.93 15.56
CA PRO A 352 13.27 -20.14 15.86
C PRO A 352 13.51 -20.35 17.37
N ARG A 353 13.39 -19.32 18.17
CA ARG A 353 13.64 -19.33 19.61
C ARG A 353 12.72 -18.33 20.33
N ALA A 354 12.22 -18.70 21.50
CA ALA A 354 11.45 -17.75 22.31
C ALA A 354 12.27 -16.51 22.66
N ILE A 355 11.65 -15.36 22.54
CA ILE A 355 12.21 -14.06 22.93
C ILE A 355 11.56 -13.67 24.24
N ASN A 356 12.41 -13.45 25.25
CA ASN A 356 12.02 -12.84 26.51
C ASN A 356 12.99 -11.70 26.79
N ASP A 357 12.58 -10.50 26.44
CA ASP A 357 13.37 -9.28 26.53
C ASP A 357 12.74 -8.34 27.57
N PRO A 358 13.29 -8.33 28.80
CA PRO A 358 12.74 -7.49 29.87
C PRO A 358 12.87 -6.00 29.60
N SER A 359 13.89 -5.56 28.82
CA SER A 359 14.14 -4.15 28.52
C SER A 359 13.02 -3.53 27.67
N THR A 360 12.41 -4.31 26.81
CA THR A 360 11.26 -3.90 25.96
C THR A 360 9.92 -4.43 26.48
N GLY A 361 9.91 -5.23 27.56
CA GLY A 361 8.72 -5.93 28.03
C GLY A 361 8.17 -6.91 27.00
N THR A 362 9.03 -7.55 26.21
CA THR A 362 8.64 -8.38 25.08
C THR A 362 8.74 -9.85 25.43
N PHE A 363 7.64 -10.58 25.26
CA PHE A 363 7.63 -12.03 25.26
C PHE A 363 6.99 -12.56 23.99
N ILE A 364 7.75 -13.32 23.18
CA ILE A 364 7.28 -13.92 21.93
C ILE A 364 7.70 -15.38 21.93
N PRO A 365 6.76 -16.34 21.88
CA PRO A 365 7.07 -17.78 21.87
C PRO A 365 7.88 -18.20 20.65
N ALA A 366 8.56 -19.33 20.75
CA ALA A 366 9.12 -20.02 19.57
C ALA A 366 8.00 -20.60 18.70
N GLY A 367 8.30 -20.88 17.44
CA GLY A 367 7.39 -21.46 16.48
C GLY A 367 6.76 -20.41 15.55
N TYR A 368 5.69 -20.81 14.86
CA TYR A 368 4.99 -19.93 13.92
C TYR A 368 4.15 -18.90 14.68
N GLN A 369 4.44 -17.63 14.47
CA GLN A 369 3.81 -16.49 15.14
C GLN A 369 3.24 -15.53 14.10
N CYS A 370 1.98 -15.11 14.30
CA CYS A 370 1.38 -14.00 13.58
C CYS A 370 1.28 -12.80 14.53
N MET A 371 1.85 -11.67 14.16
CA MET A 371 2.04 -10.50 15.01
C MET A 371 1.42 -9.27 14.37
N ASP A 372 0.81 -8.42 15.20
CA ASP A 372 0.40 -7.07 14.86
C ASP A 372 1.61 -6.12 14.73
N GLY A 373 1.37 -4.87 14.37
CA GLY A 373 2.42 -3.87 14.19
C GLY A 373 3.27 -3.64 15.44
N PRO A 374 2.68 -3.30 16.61
CA PRO A 374 3.42 -3.10 17.84
C PRO A 374 4.24 -4.32 18.28
N THR A 375 3.69 -5.52 18.16
CA THR A 375 4.40 -6.77 18.50
C THR A 375 5.52 -7.05 17.50
N THR A 376 5.27 -6.82 16.20
CA THR A 376 6.30 -6.95 15.16
C THR A 376 7.43 -5.95 15.37
N LEU A 377 7.12 -4.71 15.76
CA LEU A 377 8.13 -3.71 16.07
C LEU A 377 9.00 -4.14 17.25
N LYS A 378 8.41 -4.68 18.33
CA LYS A 378 9.16 -5.27 19.46
C LYS A 378 10.02 -6.45 19.00
N TYR A 379 9.47 -7.34 18.15
CA TYR A 379 10.18 -8.49 17.60
C TYR A 379 11.46 -8.10 16.84
N VAL A 380 11.38 -7.08 15.98
CA VAL A 380 12.53 -6.62 15.18
C VAL A 380 13.48 -5.69 15.95
N ARG A 381 13.13 -5.25 17.17
CA ARG A 381 13.97 -4.39 18.02
C ARG A 381 14.66 -5.16 19.14
N SER A 382 14.06 -6.25 19.65
CA SER A 382 14.60 -7.05 20.76
C SER A 382 16.02 -7.54 20.49
N ARG A 383 16.89 -7.50 21.49
CA ARG A 383 18.30 -7.92 21.41
C ARG A 383 18.84 -8.46 22.74
N GLU A 384 18.10 -8.35 23.84
CA GLU A 384 18.56 -8.67 25.20
C GLU A 384 17.96 -9.97 25.76
N GLY A 385 17.16 -10.70 24.98
CA GLY A 385 16.65 -12.01 25.37
C GLY A 385 17.77 -13.06 25.48
N ALA A 386 17.55 -14.10 26.28
CA ALA A 386 18.53 -15.19 26.46
C ALA A 386 18.94 -15.82 25.11
N GLY A 387 20.22 -15.72 24.77
CA GLY A 387 20.75 -16.18 23.49
C GLY A 387 20.40 -15.28 22.30
N ASP A 388 19.90 -14.09 22.55
CA ASP A 388 19.67 -13.06 21.55
C ASP A 388 20.94 -12.24 21.27
N SER A 389 20.97 -11.53 20.18
CA SER A 389 22.11 -10.71 19.77
C SER A 389 21.68 -9.72 18.70
N ASP A 390 22.52 -8.76 18.39
CA ASP A 390 22.34 -7.85 17.27
C ASP A 390 22.20 -8.57 15.93
N TYR A 391 22.85 -9.72 15.79
CA TYR A 391 22.78 -10.55 14.58
C TYR A 391 21.43 -11.29 14.46
N SER A 392 20.93 -11.86 15.55
CA SER A 392 19.60 -12.48 15.56
C SER A 392 18.50 -11.46 15.29
N ARG A 393 18.63 -10.23 15.82
CA ARG A 393 17.75 -9.11 15.47
C ARG A 393 17.78 -8.82 13.97
N SER A 394 18.96 -8.70 13.37
CA SER A 394 19.09 -8.46 11.92
C SER A 394 18.48 -9.60 11.10
N GLY A 395 18.59 -10.84 11.53
CA GLY A 395 17.90 -11.97 10.91
C GLY A 395 16.38 -11.84 10.97
N ARG A 396 15.83 -11.47 12.12
CA ARG A 396 14.38 -11.20 12.28
C ARG A 396 13.88 -10.07 11.38
N GLN A 397 14.66 -9.01 11.21
CA GLN A 397 14.34 -7.93 10.27
C GLN A 397 14.24 -8.44 8.83
N GLN A 398 15.13 -9.33 8.40
CA GLN A 398 15.06 -9.97 7.10
C GLN A 398 13.84 -10.88 6.97
N ASP A 399 13.49 -11.64 8.00
CA ASP A 399 12.31 -12.53 7.99
C ASP A 399 11.01 -11.74 7.89
N VAL A 400 10.88 -10.65 8.64
CA VAL A 400 9.71 -9.76 8.60
C VAL A 400 9.60 -9.03 7.25
N LEU A 401 10.72 -8.62 6.65
CA LEU A 401 10.70 -8.01 5.32
C LEU A 401 10.12 -8.95 4.26
N VAL A 402 10.54 -10.23 4.29
CA VAL A 402 10.01 -11.26 3.37
C VAL A 402 8.53 -11.55 3.67
N ALA A 403 8.14 -11.62 4.95
CA ALA A 403 6.75 -11.84 5.33
C ALA A 403 5.83 -10.67 4.93
N LEU A 404 6.32 -9.44 5.03
CA LEU A 404 5.60 -8.23 4.61
C LEU A 404 5.39 -8.20 3.09
N GLU A 405 6.40 -8.56 2.30
CA GLU A 405 6.29 -8.69 0.85
C GLU A 405 5.17 -9.68 0.46
N GLN A 406 5.13 -10.84 1.10
CA GLN A 406 4.08 -11.85 0.86
C GLN A 406 2.69 -11.33 1.21
N LYS A 407 2.54 -10.56 2.29
CA LYS A 407 1.26 -9.96 2.70
C LYS A 407 0.77 -8.87 1.74
N LEU A 408 1.67 -8.03 1.26
CA LEU A 408 1.34 -6.98 0.28
C LEU A 408 0.80 -7.56 -1.03
N ALA A 409 1.22 -8.75 -1.41
CA ALA A 409 0.74 -9.44 -2.61
C ALA A 409 -0.67 -10.06 -2.44
N THR A 410 -1.26 -10.04 -1.24
CA THR A 410 -2.60 -10.60 -0.99
C THR A 410 -3.74 -9.66 -1.38
N PRO A 411 -4.98 -10.17 -1.59
CA PRO A 411 -6.15 -9.32 -1.80
C PRO A 411 -6.41 -8.32 -0.67
N GLN A 412 -6.13 -8.68 0.59
CA GLN A 412 -6.24 -7.77 1.74
C GLN A 412 -5.24 -6.61 1.64
N GLY A 413 -3.99 -6.89 1.28
CA GLY A 413 -2.99 -5.84 1.03
C GLY A 413 -3.47 -4.85 -0.03
N LEU A 414 -4.11 -5.33 -1.10
CA LEU A 414 -4.65 -4.48 -2.16
C LEU A 414 -5.81 -3.59 -1.69
N VAL A 415 -6.71 -4.10 -0.83
CA VAL A 415 -7.83 -3.30 -0.29
C VAL A 415 -7.33 -2.15 0.58
N HIS A 416 -6.27 -2.38 1.37
CA HIS A 416 -5.69 -1.36 2.25
C HIS A 416 -4.63 -0.48 1.57
N LEU A 417 -4.39 -0.69 0.29
CA LEU A 417 -3.35 0.01 -0.46
C LEU A 417 -3.43 1.55 -0.39
N PRO A 418 -4.60 2.22 -0.43
CA PRO A 418 -4.66 3.67 -0.24
C PRO A 418 -4.14 4.15 1.11
N GLY A 419 -4.48 3.44 2.19
CA GLY A 419 -3.96 3.73 3.53
C GLY A 419 -2.46 3.49 3.63
N LEU A 420 -1.97 2.40 3.01
CA LEU A 420 -0.55 2.09 2.93
C LEU A 420 0.22 3.16 2.15
N LEU A 421 -0.31 3.65 1.04
CA LEU A 421 0.30 4.72 0.26
C LEU A 421 0.34 6.04 1.04
N GLY A 422 -0.77 6.42 1.69
CA GLY A 422 -0.81 7.61 2.53
C GLY A 422 0.23 7.57 3.66
N LEU A 423 0.36 6.44 4.34
CA LEU A 423 1.35 6.23 5.40
C LEU A 423 2.77 6.20 4.85
N ALA A 424 3.02 5.47 3.76
CA ALA A 424 4.34 5.39 3.15
C ALA A 424 4.82 6.76 2.67
N GLY A 425 3.92 7.61 2.19
CA GLY A 425 4.23 8.99 1.81
C GLY A 425 4.78 9.85 2.95
N THR A 426 4.46 9.53 4.21
CA THR A 426 4.94 10.26 5.39
C THR A 426 6.04 9.53 6.18
N SER A 427 6.15 8.20 6.01
CA SER A 427 7.02 7.34 6.81
C SER A 427 8.18 6.72 6.02
N ILE A 428 8.24 6.94 4.71
CA ILE A 428 9.31 6.45 3.86
C ILE A 428 9.95 7.63 3.11
N GLN A 429 11.27 7.74 3.23
CA GLN A 429 12.09 8.61 2.40
C GLN A 429 12.89 7.75 1.41
N THR A 430 12.75 7.99 0.11
CA THR A 430 13.44 7.20 -0.91
C THR A 430 13.71 8.01 -2.17
N ASN A 431 14.80 7.67 -2.85
CA ASN A 431 15.09 8.13 -4.21
C ASN A 431 14.75 7.10 -5.29
N PHE A 432 14.03 6.01 -4.90
CA PHE A 432 13.60 5.00 -5.87
C PHE A 432 12.52 5.58 -6.79
N PRO A 433 12.67 5.50 -8.12
CA PRO A 433 11.68 6.04 -9.05
C PRO A 433 10.44 5.16 -9.08
N LEU A 434 9.38 5.55 -8.34
CA LEU A 434 8.17 4.75 -8.12
C LEU A 434 7.47 4.32 -9.41
N LYS A 435 7.53 5.16 -10.46
CA LYS A 435 7.01 4.82 -11.81
C LYS A 435 7.65 3.56 -12.41
N THR A 436 8.85 3.16 -11.95
CA THR A 436 9.53 1.95 -12.43
C THR A 436 9.10 0.68 -11.72
N VAL A 437 8.37 0.77 -10.59
CA VAL A 437 7.87 -0.38 -9.82
C VAL A 437 7.15 -1.37 -10.71
N LYS A 438 6.33 -0.87 -11.64
CA LYS A 438 5.60 -1.69 -12.62
C LYS A 438 6.49 -2.70 -13.35
N SER A 439 7.73 -2.34 -13.67
CA SER A 439 8.67 -3.20 -14.39
C SER A 439 9.14 -4.40 -13.55
N TYR A 440 9.09 -4.29 -12.23
CA TYR A 440 9.55 -5.32 -11.29
C TYR A 440 8.42 -6.24 -10.80
N VAL A 441 7.15 -5.83 -10.89
CA VAL A 441 6.00 -6.63 -10.45
C VAL A 441 5.98 -8.05 -11.06
N PRO A 442 6.19 -8.26 -12.39
CA PRO A 442 6.19 -9.62 -12.96
C PRO A 442 7.32 -10.50 -12.45
N ILE A 443 8.42 -9.89 -11.98
CA ILE A 443 9.56 -10.60 -11.39
C ILE A 443 9.20 -10.97 -9.96
N ALA A 444 8.74 -10.01 -9.15
CA ALA A 444 8.36 -10.21 -7.75
C ALA A 444 7.31 -11.31 -7.61
N GLN A 445 6.28 -11.35 -8.46
CA GLN A 445 5.25 -12.39 -8.46
C GLN A 445 5.75 -13.81 -8.75
N LYS A 446 6.94 -13.95 -9.32
CA LYS A 446 7.55 -15.25 -9.66
C LYS A 446 8.64 -15.66 -8.68
N LEU A 447 9.01 -14.79 -7.74
CA LEU A 447 9.96 -15.11 -6.68
C LEU A 447 9.37 -16.08 -5.69
N THR A 448 10.19 -17.01 -5.26
CA THR A 448 9.90 -17.95 -4.19
C THR A 448 10.95 -17.81 -3.10
N SER A 449 10.71 -18.40 -1.92
CA SER A 449 11.71 -18.40 -0.82
C SER A 449 13.08 -18.99 -1.22
N LYS A 450 13.11 -19.86 -2.23
CA LYS A 450 14.36 -20.45 -2.78
C LYS A 450 15.17 -19.45 -3.63
N ASP A 451 14.53 -18.38 -4.08
CA ASP A 451 15.14 -17.34 -4.89
C ASP A 451 15.70 -16.20 -4.03
N ILE A 452 15.42 -16.23 -2.72
CA ILE A 452 15.84 -15.20 -1.75
C ILE A 452 16.96 -15.77 -0.89
N SER A 453 18.14 -15.18 -1.02
CA SER A 453 19.30 -15.46 -0.17
C SER A 453 19.42 -14.41 0.91
N LYS A 454 19.57 -14.83 2.16
CA LYS A 454 19.68 -13.93 3.32
C LYS A 454 21.03 -14.13 4.00
N CYS A 455 21.70 -13.05 4.36
CA CYS A 455 22.94 -13.09 5.12
C CYS A 455 23.03 -11.92 6.10
N VAL A 456 23.43 -12.22 7.32
CA VAL A 456 23.85 -11.21 8.29
C VAL A 456 25.36 -11.27 8.39
N LEU A 457 26.05 -10.12 8.25
CA LEU A 457 27.51 -10.05 8.37
C LEU A 457 27.97 -10.15 9.84
N GLY A 458 27.38 -11.12 10.56
CA GLY A 458 27.84 -11.58 11.86
C GLY A 458 29.06 -12.51 11.75
N PRO A 459 29.52 -13.14 12.85
CA PRO A 459 30.58 -14.16 12.77
C PRO A 459 30.19 -15.28 11.77
N PRO A 460 31.07 -15.68 10.87
CA PRO A 460 32.54 -15.39 10.81
C PRO A 460 32.89 -14.17 9.91
N TYR A 461 31.91 -13.39 9.43
CA TYR A 461 32.15 -12.20 8.57
C TYR A 461 32.59 -10.98 9.36
N ASN A 462 32.50 -11.01 10.67
CA ASN A 462 33.03 -9.97 11.55
C ASN A 462 33.72 -10.58 12.79
N SER A 463 34.43 -9.71 13.50
CA SER A 463 35.05 -10.00 14.78
C SER A 463 34.94 -8.79 15.70
N HIS A 464 35.01 -9.03 17.01
CA HIS A 464 35.10 -7.99 18.03
C HIS A 464 36.55 -7.86 18.48
N PRO A 465 37.24 -6.75 18.13
CA PRO A 465 38.62 -6.54 18.63
C PRO A 465 38.63 -6.41 20.15
N ALA A 466 39.63 -7.00 20.81
CA ALA A 466 39.78 -6.91 22.27
C ALA A 466 39.84 -5.46 22.79
N THR A 467 40.32 -4.53 21.97
CA THR A 467 40.36 -3.09 22.24
C THR A 467 39.00 -2.40 22.25
N SER A 468 37.99 -3.03 21.69
CA SER A 468 36.60 -2.49 21.71
C SER A 468 35.94 -2.62 23.09
N THR A 469 36.47 -3.44 23.97
CA THR A 469 35.92 -3.67 25.32
C THR A 469 36.42 -2.64 26.35
N THR A 470 37.47 -1.86 26.03
CA THR A 470 37.96 -0.80 26.89
C THR A 470 37.07 0.44 26.77
N LYS A 471 36.19 0.67 27.73
CA LYS A 471 35.29 1.81 27.92
C LYS A 471 33.83 1.63 27.42
N GLY A 472 33.24 0.43 27.42
CA GLY A 472 31.81 0.26 27.19
C GLY A 472 31.35 0.40 25.73
N THR A 473 32.20 0.72 24.78
CA THR A 473 31.83 0.83 23.37
C THR A 473 32.00 -0.51 22.65
N TRP A 474 30.91 -1.25 22.52
CA TRP A 474 30.87 -2.45 21.70
C TRP A 474 30.97 -2.08 20.22
N THR A 475 32.00 -2.56 19.52
CA THR A 475 32.18 -2.36 18.08
C THR A 475 32.52 -3.68 17.38
N SER A 476 32.19 -3.79 16.11
CA SER A 476 32.55 -4.93 15.28
C SER A 476 33.39 -4.50 14.08
N ARG A 477 34.34 -5.34 13.67
CA ARG A 477 35.16 -5.15 12.47
C ARG A 477 34.83 -6.22 11.45
N LEU A 478 34.57 -5.83 10.20
CA LEU A 478 34.30 -6.76 9.11
C LEU A 478 35.59 -7.48 8.69
N ASN A 479 35.48 -8.79 8.44
CA ASN A 479 36.51 -9.58 7.76
C ASN A 479 36.33 -9.42 6.25
N MET A 480 37.03 -8.47 5.65
CA MET A 480 36.83 -8.09 4.26
C MET A 480 37.14 -9.24 3.28
N GLY A 481 38.02 -10.19 3.64
CA GLY A 481 38.24 -11.39 2.79
C GLY A 481 37.01 -12.26 2.69
N ARG A 482 36.35 -12.54 3.81
CA ARG A 482 35.06 -13.29 3.80
C ARG A 482 33.92 -12.51 3.17
N VAL A 483 33.84 -11.20 3.42
CA VAL A 483 32.87 -10.32 2.77
C VAL A 483 33.08 -10.31 1.25
N ALA A 484 34.35 -10.32 0.79
CA ALA A 484 34.62 -10.39 -0.65
C ALA A 484 34.14 -11.70 -1.29
N ASN A 485 34.36 -12.84 -0.63
CA ASN A 485 33.86 -14.14 -1.08
C ASN A 485 32.33 -14.17 -1.16
N LEU A 486 31.64 -13.70 -0.12
CA LEU A 486 30.18 -13.55 -0.08
C LEU A 486 29.68 -12.62 -1.18
N SER A 487 30.33 -11.47 -1.35
CA SER A 487 29.97 -10.47 -2.33
C SER A 487 30.00 -11.02 -3.75
N VAL A 488 31.06 -11.75 -4.11
CA VAL A 488 31.15 -12.41 -5.42
C VAL A 488 30.11 -13.51 -5.57
N GLN A 489 29.79 -14.26 -4.52
CA GLN A 489 28.73 -15.27 -4.52
C GLN A 489 27.35 -14.67 -4.84
N TYR A 490 27.03 -13.51 -4.26
CA TYR A 490 25.69 -12.91 -4.36
C TYR A 490 25.53 -11.93 -5.53
N PHE A 491 26.61 -11.24 -5.87
CA PHE A 491 26.54 -10.17 -6.86
C PHE A 491 27.30 -10.50 -8.16
N GLY A 492 28.09 -11.58 -8.17
CA GLY A 492 28.83 -12.02 -9.35
C GLY A 492 29.73 -10.91 -9.90
N LYS A 493 29.58 -10.63 -11.19
CA LYS A 493 30.35 -9.60 -11.91
C LYS A 493 30.07 -8.17 -11.43
N ASP A 494 28.97 -7.94 -10.72
CA ASP A 494 28.63 -6.63 -10.16
C ASP A 494 29.34 -6.38 -8.82
N SER A 495 30.00 -7.40 -8.25
CA SER A 495 30.86 -7.23 -7.08
C SER A 495 32.18 -6.54 -7.45
N ARG A 496 32.57 -5.53 -6.65
CA ARG A 496 33.89 -4.89 -6.80
C ARG A 496 35.07 -5.84 -6.55
N PHE A 497 34.84 -6.98 -5.94
CA PHE A 497 35.81 -8.01 -5.66
C PHE A 497 35.93 -9.08 -6.75
N TYR A 498 35.08 -8.99 -7.79
CA TYR A 498 35.08 -9.98 -8.86
C TYR A 498 36.39 -9.99 -9.64
N GLY A 499 36.98 -11.18 -9.77
CA GLY A 499 38.24 -11.35 -10.47
C GLY A 499 39.51 -10.97 -9.66
N MET A 500 39.36 -10.63 -8.37
CA MET A 500 40.50 -10.39 -7.49
C MET A 500 41.12 -11.70 -7.07
N ASP A 501 42.45 -11.73 -7.00
CA ASP A 501 43.20 -12.91 -6.56
C ASP A 501 42.85 -13.31 -5.12
N GLY A 502 42.69 -14.61 -4.90
CA GLY A 502 42.32 -15.16 -3.59
C GLY A 502 40.87 -15.04 -3.19
N VAL A 503 40.01 -14.42 -4.02
CA VAL A 503 38.58 -14.35 -3.79
C VAL A 503 37.87 -15.55 -4.42
N THR A 504 37.22 -16.34 -3.58
CA THR A 504 36.40 -17.52 -3.98
C THR A 504 34.96 -17.35 -3.55
N PRO A 505 33.98 -17.52 -4.45
CA PRO A 505 32.58 -17.43 -4.07
C PRO A 505 32.24 -18.39 -2.92
N GLU A 506 31.65 -17.83 -1.84
CA GLU A 506 31.27 -18.61 -0.66
C GLU A 506 29.87 -18.18 -0.22
N PRO A 507 28.92 -19.13 -0.08
CA PRO A 507 27.57 -18.81 0.41
C PRO A 507 27.64 -18.37 1.87
N CYS A 508 26.59 -17.68 2.34
CA CYS A 508 26.52 -17.29 3.74
C CYS A 508 26.59 -18.52 4.65
N GLY A 509 27.58 -18.56 5.52
CA GLY A 509 27.69 -19.57 6.57
C GLY A 509 26.49 -19.46 7.51
N ARG A 510 25.88 -20.62 7.82
CA ARG A 510 24.80 -20.70 8.82
C ARG A 510 25.38 -20.72 10.21
#